data_1370b401a64d9d6b0fb9feec11ebc421
#
_entry.id   1370b401a64d9d6b0fb9feec11ebc421
#
_cell.length_a   1.000
_cell.length_b   1.000
_cell.length_c   1.000
_cell.angle_alpha   90.00
_cell.angle_beta   90.00
_cell.angle_gamma   90.00
#
_symmetry.space_group_name_H-M   'P 1'
#
loop_
_entity.id
_entity.type
_entity.pdbx_description
1 polymer ?
#
loop_
_entity_poly.entity_id
_entity_poly.type
_entity_poly.pdbx_seq_one_letter_code
_entity_poly.pdbx_strand_id
1 'polypeptide(L)'
;MSIKSDRWIRRMAEQHGMIEPFEAGQVKHSPVDGHRIVSYGTSSYGYDVRCSREFKVFTNINSTIVDPKHFDSGSFVDIESDVCIIPPNSFALARTVEYFRIPRDTLVVCLGKSTYAR
;
A
#
# COMPACT_ATOMS: atom_id res chain seq x y z
N MET A 1 -15.37 17.86 12.14
CA MET A 1 -14.26 17.05 11.60
C MET A 1 -13.93 15.95 12.59
N SER A 2 -13.84 14.71 12.14
CA SER A 2 -13.62 13.57 13.02
C SER A 2 -12.85 12.46 12.30
N ILE A 3 -12.15 11.66 13.09
CA ILE A 3 -11.56 10.41 12.63
C ILE A 3 -12.71 9.44 12.40
N LYS A 4 -12.73 8.79 11.25
CA LYS A 4 -13.79 7.88 10.86
C LYS A 4 -13.55 6.48 11.42
N SER A 5 -14.62 5.85 11.90
CA SER A 5 -14.58 4.49 12.44
C SER A 5 -14.63 3.44 11.34
N ASP A 6 -14.36 2.19 11.72
CA ASP A 6 -14.50 1.02 10.85
C ASP A 6 -15.91 0.90 10.23
N ARG A 7 -16.95 1.24 10.98
CA ARG A 7 -18.33 1.21 10.46
C ARG A 7 -18.54 2.18 9.32
N TRP A 8 -17.98 3.37 9.42
CA TRP A 8 -18.03 4.36 8.35
C TRP A 8 -17.26 3.89 7.13
N ILE A 9 -16.04 3.34 7.36
CA ILE A 9 -15.18 2.83 6.28
C ILE A 9 -15.88 1.70 5.52
N ARG A 10 -16.46 0.74 6.23
CA ARG A 10 -17.22 -0.37 5.62
C ARG A 10 -18.37 0.15 4.79
N ARG A 11 -19.18 1.05 5.34
CA ARG A 11 -20.32 1.63 4.62
C ARG A 11 -19.88 2.33 3.34
N MET A 12 -18.83 3.14 3.40
CA MET A 12 -18.32 3.87 2.24
C MET A 12 -17.73 2.93 1.19
N ALA A 13 -17.03 1.91 1.61
CA ALA A 13 -16.47 0.93 0.69
C ALA A 13 -17.55 0.08 0.01
N GLU A 14 -18.55 -0.39 0.77
CA GLU A 14 -19.60 -1.27 0.27
C GLU A 14 -20.66 -0.52 -0.57
N GLN A 15 -21.03 0.68 -0.16
CA GLN A 15 -22.11 1.45 -0.83
C GLN A 15 -21.61 2.41 -1.90
N HIS A 16 -20.37 2.88 -1.80
CA HIS A 16 -19.83 3.91 -2.70
C HIS A 16 -18.51 3.49 -3.39
N GLY A 17 -18.06 2.27 -3.17
CA GLY A 17 -16.83 1.77 -3.79
C GLY A 17 -15.58 2.56 -3.41
N MET A 18 -15.51 3.08 -2.19
CA MET A 18 -14.38 3.89 -1.74
C MET A 18 -13.06 3.13 -1.78
N ILE A 19 -13.10 1.82 -1.51
CA ILE A 19 -11.94 0.93 -1.52
C ILE A 19 -12.28 -0.31 -2.34
N GLU A 20 -11.49 -0.63 -3.35
CA GLU A 20 -11.67 -1.82 -4.19
C GLU A 20 -10.32 -2.48 -4.52
N PRO A 21 -10.16 -3.79 -4.31
CA PRO A 21 -11.05 -4.69 -3.57
C PRO A 21 -11.09 -4.35 -2.09
N PHE A 22 -12.23 -4.58 -1.44
CA PHE A 22 -12.44 -4.24 -0.03
C PHE A 22 -12.50 -5.50 0.83
N GLU A 23 -11.73 -5.49 1.92
CA GLU A 23 -11.78 -6.52 2.95
C GLU A 23 -12.37 -5.95 4.23
N ALA A 24 -13.55 -6.46 4.62
CA ALA A 24 -14.30 -5.92 5.75
C ALA A 24 -13.67 -6.22 7.11
N GLY A 25 -12.90 -7.30 7.22
CA GLY A 25 -12.21 -7.69 8.44
C GLY A 25 -10.71 -7.50 8.34
N GLN A 26 -10.00 -7.98 9.35
CA GLN A 26 -8.53 -8.08 9.34
C GLN A 26 -8.11 -9.49 8.93
N VAL A 27 -7.41 -9.61 7.83
CA VAL A 27 -6.86 -10.88 7.36
C VAL A 27 -5.43 -11.00 7.87
N LYS A 28 -5.16 -12.02 8.66
CA LYS A 28 -3.85 -12.25 9.33
C LYS A 28 -3.16 -13.51 8.86
N HIS A 29 -3.87 -14.36 8.12
CA HIS A 29 -3.37 -15.64 7.64
C HIS A 29 -3.72 -15.79 6.16
N SER A 30 -2.84 -16.44 5.41
CA SER A 30 -3.09 -16.72 4.00
C SER A 30 -4.33 -17.65 3.86
N PRO A 31 -5.28 -17.30 2.97
CA PRO A 31 -6.44 -18.17 2.71
C PRO A 31 -6.06 -19.46 1.98
N VAL A 32 -4.85 -19.58 1.42
CA VAL A 32 -4.40 -20.73 0.65
C VAL A 32 -3.78 -21.79 1.54
N ASP A 33 -2.84 -21.42 2.41
CA ASP A 33 -2.04 -22.36 3.21
C ASP A 33 -2.09 -22.10 4.72
N GLY A 34 -2.82 -21.09 5.16
CA GLY A 34 -2.96 -20.73 6.56
C GLY A 34 -1.72 -20.10 7.21
N HIS A 35 -0.66 -19.82 6.45
CA HIS A 35 0.52 -19.13 6.98
C HIS A 35 0.19 -17.75 7.48
N ARG A 36 0.91 -17.32 8.53
CA ARG A 36 0.79 -15.96 9.04
C ARG A 36 1.39 -14.99 8.03
N ILE A 37 0.60 -13.98 7.66
CA ILE A 37 1.00 -12.94 6.72
C ILE A 37 0.95 -11.57 7.38
N VAL A 38 1.50 -10.56 6.71
CA VAL A 38 1.28 -9.18 7.11
C VAL A 38 -0.20 -8.87 6.95
N SER A 39 -0.84 -8.45 8.05
CA SER A 39 -2.28 -8.24 8.08
C SER A 39 -2.71 -7.13 7.14
N TYR A 40 -3.86 -7.31 6.51
CA TYR A 40 -4.50 -6.30 5.69
C TYR A 40 -6.01 -6.26 5.95
N GLY A 41 -6.67 -5.21 5.49
CA GLY A 41 -8.10 -5.04 5.64
C GLY A 41 -8.47 -3.95 6.63
N THR A 42 -9.73 -3.93 7.04
CA THR A 42 -10.29 -2.88 7.89
C THR A 42 -9.81 -3.00 9.32
N SER A 43 -9.25 -1.94 9.86
CA SER A 43 -8.93 -1.78 11.27
C SER A 43 -9.95 -0.88 11.98
N SER A 44 -9.75 -0.59 13.26
CA SER A 44 -10.72 0.19 14.05
C SER A 44 -10.97 1.60 13.50
N TYR A 45 -9.94 2.25 12.97
CA TYR A 45 -10.02 3.63 12.47
C TYR A 45 -9.27 3.83 11.14
N GLY A 46 -9.06 2.76 10.40
CA GLY A 46 -8.32 2.85 9.15
C GLY A 46 -8.39 1.58 8.34
N TYR A 47 -7.53 1.50 7.34
CA TYR A 47 -7.44 0.37 6.44
C TYR A 47 -5.98 0.03 6.18
N ASP A 48 -5.61 -1.21 6.42
CA ASP A 48 -4.27 -1.72 6.14
C ASP A 48 -4.20 -2.19 4.69
N VAL A 49 -3.39 -1.52 3.89
CA VAL A 49 -3.27 -1.79 2.46
C VAL A 49 -2.29 -2.93 2.17
N ARG A 50 -2.36 -3.46 0.96
CA ARG A 50 -1.42 -4.45 0.43
C ARG A 50 -0.60 -3.87 -0.70
N CYS A 51 0.64 -4.32 -0.82
CA CYS A 51 1.42 -4.05 -2.02
C CYS A 51 1.01 -5.00 -3.15
N SER A 52 0.89 -4.47 -4.36
CA SER A 52 0.77 -5.29 -5.56
C SER A 52 2.11 -5.96 -5.89
N ARG A 53 2.13 -6.78 -6.92
CA ARG A 53 3.35 -7.45 -7.38
C ARG A 53 4.28 -6.57 -8.21
N GLU A 54 3.87 -5.35 -8.50
CA GLU A 54 4.61 -4.41 -9.36
C GLU A 54 5.45 -3.47 -8.51
N PHE A 55 6.75 -3.47 -8.72
CA PHE A 55 7.70 -2.64 -8.00
C PHE A 55 8.63 -1.90 -8.96
N LYS A 56 9.07 -0.72 -8.54
CA LYS A 56 10.16 0.02 -9.18
C LYS A 56 11.27 0.17 -8.15
N VAL A 57 12.40 -0.48 -8.39
CA VAL A 57 13.56 -0.43 -7.50
C VAL A 57 14.54 0.61 -8.03
N PHE A 58 14.92 1.54 -7.16
CA PHE A 58 15.89 2.58 -7.50
C PHE A 58 17.28 1.96 -7.70
N THR A 59 17.96 2.43 -8.75
CA THR A 59 19.36 2.12 -9.00
C THR A 59 20.12 3.41 -9.30
N ASN A 60 21.31 3.54 -8.74
CA ASN A 60 22.17 4.71 -8.95
C ASN A 60 23.18 4.55 -10.10
N ILE A 61 23.03 3.51 -10.91
CA ILE A 61 23.93 3.24 -12.03
C ILE A 61 23.92 4.38 -13.05
N ASN A 62 22.72 4.90 -13.35
CA ASN A 62 22.50 5.92 -14.37
C ASN A 62 22.20 7.30 -13.80
N SER A 63 22.04 7.45 -12.50
CA SER A 63 21.73 8.73 -11.87
C SER A 63 22.12 8.72 -10.39
N THR A 64 22.68 9.83 -9.93
CA THR A 64 23.00 10.05 -8.51
C THR A 64 22.01 10.97 -7.82
N ILE A 65 21.05 11.51 -8.57
CA ILE A 65 20.07 12.49 -8.08
C ILE A 65 18.67 11.88 -8.17
N VAL A 66 17.94 11.98 -7.06
CA VAL A 66 16.51 11.67 -7.02
C VAL A 66 15.76 12.98 -6.90
N ASP A 67 15.16 13.43 -8.01
CA ASP A 67 14.35 14.64 -8.05
C ASP A 67 12.88 14.24 -8.22
N PRO A 68 12.01 14.49 -7.22
CA PRO A 68 10.60 14.13 -7.34
C PRO A 68 9.85 14.90 -8.43
N LYS A 69 10.40 15.99 -8.92
CA LYS A 69 9.82 16.78 -10.02
C LYS A 69 10.33 16.36 -11.39
N HIS A 70 11.47 15.69 -11.44
CA HIS A 70 12.11 15.24 -12.67
C HIS A 70 12.60 13.79 -12.50
N PHE A 71 11.67 12.87 -12.39
CA PHE A 71 12.00 11.47 -12.31
C PHE A 71 12.65 10.98 -13.61
N ASP A 72 13.86 10.49 -13.48
CA ASP A 72 14.51 9.77 -14.56
C ASP A 72 14.08 8.30 -14.52
N SER A 73 13.32 7.87 -15.51
CA SER A 73 12.86 6.48 -15.61
C SER A 73 14.00 5.48 -15.75
N GLY A 74 15.17 5.92 -16.23
CA GLY A 74 16.38 5.09 -16.29
C GLY A 74 17.00 4.80 -14.93
N SER A 75 16.58 5.51 -13.88
CA SER A 75 17.02 5.28 -12.50
C SER A 75 16.28 4.17 -11.79
N PHE A 76 15.27 3.56 -12.42
CA PHE A 76 14.44 2.52 -11.82
C PHE A 76 14.43 1.26 -12.65
N VAL A 77 14.41 0.11 -11.95
CA VAL A 77 14.22 -1.20 -12.55
C VAL A 77 12.81 -1.68 -12.21
N ASP A 78 12.04 -2.05 -13.22
CA ASP A 78 10.70 -2.62 -13.04
C ASP A 78 10.82 -4.10 -12.68
N ILE A 79 10.18 -4.47 -11.57
CA ILE A 79 10.15 -5.84 -11.09
C ILE A 79 8.70 -6.24 -10.85
N GLU A 80 8.33 -7.42 -11.36
CA GLU A 80 7.06 -8.06 -11.05
C GLU A 80 7.33 -9.38 -10.34
N SER A 81 7.01 -9.43 -9.03
CA SER A 81 7.29 -10.58 -8.18
C SER A 81 6.46 -10.54 -6.91
N ASP A 82 6.29 -11.69 -6.28
CA ASP A 82 5.66 -11.79 -4.95
C ASP A 82 6.57 -11.24 -3.85
N VAL A 83 7.87 -11.15 -4.08
CA VAL A 83 8.86 -10.62 -3.15
C VAL A 83 9.70 -9.57 -3.85
N CYS A 84 9.86 -8.42 -3.23
CA CYS A 84 10.75 -7.37 -3.70
C CYS A 84 11.99 -7.30 -2.81
N ILE A 85 13.16 -7.51 -3.40
CA ILE A 85 14.45 -7.34 -2.71
C ILE A 85 14.91 -5.91 -2.93
N ILE A 86 15.10 -5.18 -1.83
CA ILE A 86 15.61 -3.81 -1.86
C ILE A 86 17.09 -3.85 -1.51
N PRO A 87 17.99 -3.53 -2.46
CA PRO A 87 19.44 -3.53 -2.18
C PRO A 87 19.83 -2.48 -1.15
N PRO A 88 21.02 -2.61 -0.54
CA PRO A 88 21.56 -1.55 0.33
C PRO A 88 21.62 -0.20 -0.41
N ASN A 89 21.38 0.87 0.33
CA ASN A 89 21.39 2.25 -0.19
C ASN A 89 20.41 2.49 -1.35
N SER A 90 19.30 1.74 -1.36
CA SER A 90 18.28 1.84 -2.38
C SER A 90 16.89 1.98 -1.71
N PHE A 91 15.88 2.15 -2.55
CA PHE A 91 14.48 2.14 -2.13
C PHE A 91 13.63 1.58 -3.27
N ALA A 92 12.40 1.22 -2.96
CA ALA A 92 11.46 0.77 -3.96
C ALA A 92 10.18 1.61 -3.92
N LEU A 93 9.60 1.82 -5.09
CA LEU A 93 8.25 2.32 -5.23
C LEU A 93 7.34 1.13 -5.47
N ALA A 94 6.25 1.08 -4.72
CA ALA A 94 5.22 0.06 -4.86
C ALA A 94 3.86 0.72 -5.02
N ARG A 95 2.89 -0.04 -5.48
CA ARG A 95 1.51 0.42 -5.55
C ARG A 95 0.64 -0.52 -4.74
N THR A 96 -0.48 -0.02 -4.26
CA THR A 96 -1.45 -0.83 -3.53
C THR A 96 -2.22 -1.74 -4.47
N VAL A 97 -2.63 -2.90 -3.98
CA VAL A 97 -3.62 -3.75 -4.65
C VAL A 97 -4.95 -3.01 -4.73
N GLU A 98 -5.28 -2.28 -3.67
CA GLU A 98 -6.52 -1.55 -3.54
C GLU A 98 -6.50 -0.28 -4.39
N TYR A 99 -7.64 0.02 -5.00
CA TYR A 99 -7.93 1.29 -5.64
C TYR A 99 -8.82 2.12 -4.72
N PHE A 100 -8.48 3.39 -4.52
CA PHE A 100 -9.18 4.28 -3.59
C PHE A 100 -9.95 5.36 -4.34
N ARG A 101 -11.22 5.55 -3.97
CA ARG A 101 -12.07 6.64 -4.43
C ARG A 101 -12.47 7.48 -3.22
N ILE A 102 -11.56 8.33 -2.78
CA ILE A 102 -11.76 9.11 -1.56
C ILE A 102 -12.75 10.25 -1.83
N PRO A 103 -13.80 10.38 -1.00
CA PRO A 103 -14.74 11.49 -1.14
C PRO A 103 -14.08 12.86 -0.96
N ARG A 104 -14.63 13.87 -1.61
CA ARG A 104 -14.03 15.22 -1.59
C ARG A 104 -14.03 15.88 -0.21
N ASP A 105 -14.88 15.44 0.69
CA ASP A 105 -15.00 15.92 2.07
C ASP A 105 -14.13 15.13 3.05
N THR A 106 -13.29 14.25 2.57
CA THR A 106 -12.49 13.34 3.38
C THR A 106 -11.01 13.49 3.07
N LEU A 107 -10.20 13.65 4.11
CA LEU A 107 -8.76 13.60 4.04
C LEU A 107 -8.28 12.22 4.50
N VAL A 108 -7.33 11.66 3.76
CA VAL A 108 -6.69 10.40 4.14
C VAL A 108 -5.23 10.66 4.49
N VAL A 109 -4.81 10.12 5.62
CA VAL A 109 -3.40 10.15 6.04
C VAL A 109 -2.80 8.77 5.84
N CYS A 110 -1.73 8.69 5.07
CA CYS A 110 -0.98 7.46 4.87
C CYS A 110 0.13 7.36 5.91
N LEU A 111 0.12 6.30 6.69
CA LEU A 111 1.07 6.08 7.78
C LEU A 111 1.73 4.72 7.66
N GLY A 112 2.98 4.63 8.11
CA GLY A 112 3.65 3.36 8.30
C GLY A 112 3.08 2.60 9.50
N LYS A 113 3.31 1.30 9.52
CA LYS A 113 2.86 0.41 10.58
C LYS A 113 4.06 -0.36 11.14
N SER A 114 4.11 -0.54 12.45
CA SER A 114 5.24 -1.22 13.10
C SER A 114 5.45 -2.66 12.59
N THR A 115 4.41 -3.31 12.14
CA THR A 115 4.48 -4.65 11.55
C THR A 115 5.38 -4.71 10.29
N TYR A 116 5.47 -3.61 9.55
CA TYR A 116 6.34 -3.52 8.36
C TYR A 116 7.79 -3.19 8.70
N ALA A 117 8.06 -2.75 9.92
CA ALA A 117 9.39 -2.33 10.36
C ALA A 117 10.15 -3.42 11.12
N ARG A 118 9.59 -4.62 11.24
CA ARG A 118 10.17 -5.75 11.98
C ARG A 118 10.79 -6.76 11.04
#